data_3d65ae3440c2e241ff67bde98c197112
#
_entry.id   3d65ae3440c2e241ff67bde98c197112
#
_cell.length_a   1.000
_cell.length_b   1.000
_cell.length_c   1.000
_cell.angle_alpha   90.00
_cell.angle_beta   90.00
_cell.angle_gamma   90.00
#
_symmetry.space_group_name_H-M   'P 1'
#
loop_
_entity.id
_entity.type
_entity.pdbx_description
1 polymer ?
#
loop_
_entity_poly.entity_id
_entity_poly.type
_entity_poly.pdbx_seq_one_letter_code
_entity_poly.pdbx_strand_id
1 'polypeptide(L)'
;MGNEKEVHMKKAGMGLLVLFFCCCLMLTGCGASSKGEPSLVVYSFKGENEQISISNGVIVLTPNGEIFYGGDLAEKQEALSDVVEYSAAFYAVSGNEQKILLSSGAADKTGTGLDISGPMGKIAGDIISRAQIEDLQNGLFFELKTTGVNGEQHQYQMQLTLTQVTKHDTN
;
A
#
# COMPACT_ATOMS: atom_id res chain seq x y z
N MET A 1 17.10 -66.93 -45.35
CA MET A 1 15.93 -66.35 -44.69
C MET A 1 16.33 -65.88 -43.28
N GLY A 2 17.33 -65.06 -43.13
CA GLY A 2 17.86 -64.62 -41.80
C GLY A 2 18.02 -63.08 -41.64
N ASN A 3 17.88 -62.27 -42.67
CA ASN A 3 18.29 -60.87 -42.64
C ASN A 3 17.14 -59.86 -42.37
N GLU A 4 15.89 -60.22 -42.57
CA GLU A 4 14.78 -59.24 -42.43
C GLU A 4 14.37 -59.04 -40.96
N LYS A 5 14.49 -60.05 -40.09
CA LYS A 5 14.11 -59.93 -38.67
C LYS A 5 15.07 -59.05 -37.85
N GLU A 6 16.38 -59.05 -38.17
CA GLU A 6 17.37 -58.23 -37.49
C GLU A 6 17.21 -56.73 -37.78
N VAL A 7 16.83 -56.38 -39.02
CA VAL A 7 16.63 -54.97 -39.41
C VAL A 7 15.40 -54.38 -38.74
N HIS A 8 14.32 -55.18 -38.55
CA HIS A 8 13.11 -54.69 -37.88
C HIS A 8 13.35 -54.49 -36.34
N MET A 9 14.16 -55.34 -35.72
CA MET A 9 14.46 -55.20 -34.28
C MET A 9 15.34 -53.96 -34.02
N LYS A 10 16.32 -53.65 -34.88
CA LYS A 10 17.15 -52.46 -34.74
C LYS A 10 16.35 -51.18 -34.93
N LYS A 11 15.38 -51.16 -35.88
CA LYS A 11 14.49 -50.01 -36.12
C LYS A 11 13.51 -49.79 -34.93
N ALA A 12 12.98 -50.85 -34.33
CA ALA A 12 12.08 -50.73 -33.17
C ALA A 12 12.84 -50.25 -31.92
N GLY A 13 14.07 -50.66 -31.69
CA GLY A 13 14.90 -50.19 -30.58
C GLY A 13 15.29 -48.72 -30.70
N MET A 14 15.55 -48.25 -31.91
CA MET A 14 15.91 -46.86 -32.19
C MET A 14 14.69 -45.93 -32.03
N GLY A 15 13.48 -46.39 -32.41
CA GLY A 15 12.23 -45.64 -32.20
C GLY A 15 11.87 -45.48 -30.71
N LEU A 16 12.07 -46.55 -29.92
CA LEU A 16 11.82 -46.53 -28.47
C LEU A 16 12.79 -45.58 -27.75
N LEU A 17 14.05 -45.52 -28.16
CA LEU A 17 15.08 -44.67 -27.56
C LEU A 17 14.83 -43.19 -27.85
N VAL A 18 14.38 -42.85 -29.08
CA VAL A 18 13.99 -41.51 -29.45
C VAL A 18 12.73 -41.04 -28.66
N LEU A 19 11.75 -41.93 -28.47
CA LEU A 19 10.54 -41.63 -27.70
C LEU A 19 10.87 -41.37 -26.25
N PHE A 20 11.79 -42.17 -25.67
CA PHE A 20 12.23 -41.98 -24.26
C PHE A 20 13.00 -40.65 -24.09
N PHE A 21 13.84 -40.28 -25.06
CA PHE A 21 14.56 -39.02 -25.04
C PHE A 21 13.63 -37.81 -25.15
N CYS A 22 12.58 -37.91 -26.00
CA CYS A 22 11.54 -36.87 -26.14
C CYS A 22 10.72 -36.68 -24.85
N CYS A 23 10.38 -37.77 -24.13
CA CYS A 23 9.70 -37.70 -22.84
C CYS A 23 10.57 -37.06 -21.76
N CYS A 24 11.88 -37.30 -21.75
CA CYS A 24 12.80 -36.68 -20.79
C CYS A 24 12.94 -35.18 -20.99
N LEU A 25 12.80 -34.68 -22.24
CA LEU A 25 12.85 -33.24 -22.54
C LEU A 25 11.58 -32.50 -22.11
N MET A 26 10.43 -33.19 -21.98
CA MET A 26 9.19 -32.60 -21.48
C MET A 26 9.15 -32.47 -19.95
N LEU A 27 10.05 -33.16 -19.23
CA LEU A 27 10.14 -33.09 -17.76
C LEU A 27 11.07 -32.00 -17.24
N THR A 28 11.83 -31.34 -18.12
CA THR A 28 12.50 -30.09 -17.77
C THR A 28 11.49 -28.95 -17.88
N GLY A 29 10.35 -29.10 -17.21
CA GLY A 29 9.44 -28.01 -16.92
C GLY A 29 10.23 -26.96 -16.19
N CYS A 30 10.53 -25.87 -16.88
CA CYS A 30 11.02 -24.64 -16.31
C CYS A 30 10.12 -24.31 -15.10
N GLY A 31 10.58 -24.61 -13.93
CA GLY A 31 10.19 -23.88 -12.74
C GLY A 31 10.68 -22.45 -12.95
N ALA A 32 9.89 -21.63 -13.63
CA ALA A 32 10.02 -20.19 -13.49
C ALA A 32 9.81 -19.95 -12.01
N SER A 33 10.90 -19.80 -11.27
CA SER A 33 10.87 -19.15 -9.97
C SER A 33 10.33 -17.75 -10.27
N SER A 34 9.01 -17.59 -10.17
CA SER A 34 8.46 -16.27 -9.95
C SER A 34 9.19 -15.81 -8.68
N LYS A 35 10.10 -14.83 -8.81
CA LYS A 35 10.56 -14.08 -7.64
C LYS A 35 9.27 -13.63 -6.98
N GLY A 36 8.91 -14.30 -5.88
CA GLY A 36 7.66 -14.05 -5.19
C GLY A 36 7.63 -12.57 -4.87
N GLU A 37 6.60 -11.87 -5.34
CA GLU A 37 6.35 -10.53 -4.87
C GLU A 37 6.29 -10.59 -3.35
N PRO A 38 6.84 -9.59 -2.64
CA PRO A 38 6.86 -9.61 -1.19
C PRO A 38 5.44 -9.84 -0.67
N SER A 39 5.27 -10.83 0.20
CA SER A 39 3.96 -11.21 0.74
C SER A 39 3.37 -10.12 1.65
N LEU A 40 4.24 -9.30 2.23
CA LEU A 40 3.88 -8.23 3.14
C LEU A 40 4.90 -7.08 3.05
N VAL A 41 4.41 -5.87 2.84
CA VAL A 41 5.22 -4.65 2.93
C VAL A 41 4.55 -3.67 3.87
N VAL A 42 5.31 -3.12 4.80
CA VAL A 42 4.82 -2.15 5.78
C VAL A 42 5.60 -0.85 5.66
N TYR A 43 4.87 0.24 5.57
CA TYR A 43 5.40 1.59 5.66
C TYR A 43 4.88 2.27 6.90
N SER A 44 5.71 3.08 7.54
CA SER A 44 5.28 4.07 8.53
C SER A 44 5.35 5.46 7.93
N PHE A 45 4.50 6.37 8.40
CA PHE A 45 4.59 7.77 8.03
C PHE A 45 4.34 8.69 9.22
N LYS A 46 4.90 9.89 9.13
CA LYS A 46 4.74 10.97 10.08
C LYS A 46 4.97 12.32 9.41
N GLY A 47 4.49 13.37 10.04
CA GLY A 47 4.75 14.76 9.64
C GLY A 47 4.39 15.73 10.72
N GLU A 48 4.92 16.92 10.65
CA GLU A 48 4.62 18.01 11.56
C GLU A 48 4.78 19.38 10.91
N ASN A 49 4.05 20.33 11.40
CA ASN A 49 4.27 21.75 11.18
C ASN A 49 4.30 22.50 12.53
N GLU A 50 4.17 23.81 12.53
CA GLU A 50 4.21 24.61 13.75
C GLU A 50 3.02 24.34 14.68
N GLN A 51 1.87 23.98 14.14
CA GLN A 51 0.60 23.88 14.87
C GLN A 51 0.17 22.45 15.21
N ILE A 52 0.44 21.49 14.30
CA ILE A 52 -0.05 20.11 14.45
C ILE A 52 1.01 19.10 14.03
N SER A 53 0.83 17.86 14.47
CA SER A 53 1.64 16.73 14.01
C SER A 53 0.78 15.49 13.78
N ILE A 54 1.21 14.66 12.83
CA ILE A 54 0.74 13.28 12.60
C ILE A 54 1.87 12.33 12.96
N SER A 55 1.57 11.34 13.79
CA SER A 55 2.49 10.27 14.19
C SER A 55 1.81 8.90 14.04
N ASN A 56 2.61 7.82 14.10
CA ASN A 56 2.10 6.43 14.07
C ASN A 56 1.26 6.07 12.82
N GLY A 57 1.37 6.81 11.73
CA GLY A 57 0.72 6.46 10.48
C GLY A 57 1.32 5.18 9.88
N VAL A 58 0.47 4.29 9.33
CA VAL A 58 0.89 2.99 8.80
C VAL A 58 0.16 2.67 7.50
N ILE A 59 0.92 2.17 6.52
CA ILE A 59 0.40 1.53 5.31
C ILE A 59 0.88 0.09 5.29
N VAL A 60 -0.06 -0.86 5.17
CA VAL A 60 0.23 -2.28 5.03
C VAL A 60 -0.24 -2.74 3.68
N LEU A 61 0.68 -3.31 2.89
CA LEU A 61 0.38 -3.92 1.59
C LEU A 61 0.48 -5.43 1.73
N THR A 62 -0.60 -6.12 1.36
CA THR A 62 -0.67 -7.57 1.32
C THR A 62 -1.07 -8.04 -0.09
N PRO A 63 -0.92 -9.34 -0.43
CA PRO A 63 -1.43 -9.86 -1.70
C PRO A 63 -2.95 -9.71 -1.88
N ASN A 64 -3.71 -9.58 -0.78
CA ASN A 64 -5.17 -9.60 -0.76
C ASN A 64 -5.80 -8.23 -0.50
N GLY A 65 -5.00 -7.17 -0.43
CA GLY A 65 -5.49 -5.82 -0.19
C GLY A 65 -4.55 -4.99 0.67
N GLU A 66 -4.98 -3.80 0.96
CA GLU A 66 -4.21 -2.76 1.62
C GLU A 66 -4.93 -2.28 2.87
N ILE A 67 -4.15 -1.81 3.84
CA ILE A 67 -4.65 -1.13 5.04
C ILE A 67 -3.94 0.20 5.13
N PHE A 68 -4.70 1.26 5.24
CA PHE A 68 -4.21 2.60 5.55
C PHE A 68 -4.74 3.00 6.93
N TYR A 69 -3.83 3.26 7.88
CA TYR A 69 -4.11 3.81 9.20
C TYR A 69 -3.54 5.22 9.26
N GLY A 70 -4.41 6.22 9.51
CA GLY A 70 -4.05 7.65 9.48
C GLY A 70 -3.12 8.09 10.60
N GLY A 71 -2.86 7.23 11.58
CA GLY A 71 -2.05 7.59 12.75
C GLY A 71 -2.81 8.44 13.75
N ASP A 72 -2.05 9.17 14.55
CA ASP A 72 -2.55 10.01 15.62
C ASP A 72 -2.25 11.48 15.33
N LEU A 73 -3.30 12.31 15.35
CA LEU A 73 -3.18 13.76 15.28
C LEU A 73 -2.87 14.29 16.69
N ALA A 74 -1.87 15.12 16.80
CA ALA A 74 -1.57 15.86 18.01
C ALA A 74 -1.48 17.36 17.74
N GLU A 75 -2.05 18.12 18.64
CA GLU A 75 -2.01 19.56 18.67
C GLU A 75 -0.66 20.07 19.19
N LYS A 76 -0.25 21.22 18.68
CA LYS A 76 0.82 22.06 19.21
C LYS A 76 0.26 23.46 19.44
N GLN A 77 0.63 24.12 20.53
CA GLN A 77 0.33 25.52 20.78
C GLN A 77 -1.18 25.87 20.80
N GLU A 78 -2.04 24.99 21.35
CA GLU A 78 -3.50 25.23 21.46
C GLU A 78 -4.17 25.59 20.10
N ALA A 79 -3.65 25.09 18.99
CA ALA A 79 -4.11 25.41 17.65
C ALA A 79 -5.49 24.84 17.32
N LEU A 80 -5.94 23.85 18.08
CA LEU A 80 -7.20 23.13 17.90
C LEU A 80 -8.22 23.41 19.01
N SER A 81 -7.95 24.40 19.86
CA SER A 81 -8.91 24.86 20.86
C SER A 81 -10.15 25.44 20.17
N ASP A 82 -11.31 25.29 20.80
CA ASP A 82 -12.58 25.87 20.34
C ASP A 82 -13.07 25.46 18.95
N VAL A 83 -12.59 24.34 18.42
CA VAL A 83 -13.04 23.80 17.11
C VAL A 83 -14.46 23.24 17.25
N VAL A 84 -15.40 23.68 16.42
CA VAL A 84 -16.77 23.15 16.35
C VAL A 84 -17.04 22.34 15.09
N GLU A 85 -16.20 22.47 14.07
CA GLU A 85 -16.28 21.68 12.85
C GLU A 85 -14.89 21.41 12.30
N TYR A 86 -14.65 20.19 11.81
CA TYR A 86 -13.45 19.88 11.09
C TYR A 86 -13.68 18.94 9.92
N SER A 87 -12.79 19.01 8.93
CA SER A 87 -12.59 18.00 7.93
C SER A 87 -11.10 17.71 7.79
N ALA A 88 -10.74 16.43 7.76
CA ALA A 88 -9.38 15.98 7.62
C ALA A 88 -9.27 15.01 6.43
N ALA A 89 -8.17 15.10 5.68
CA ALA A 89 -7.91 14.22 4.55
C ALA A 89 -6.44 13.87 4.45
N PHE A 90 -6.17 12.59 4.18
CA PHE A 90 -4.90 12.10 3.67
C PHE A 90 -5.05 11.93 2.18
N TYR A 91 -4.10 12.43 1.41
CA TYR A 91 -4.14 12.32 -0.04
C TYR A 91 -2.74 12.14 -0.63
N ALA A 92 -2.72 11.46 -1.77
CA ALA A 92 -1.55 11.32 -2.61
C ALA A 92 -1.58 12.33 -3.74
N VAL A 93 -0.43 12.85 -4.12
CA VAL A 93 -0.24 13.70 -5.29
C VAL A 93 0.66 12.99 -6.28
N SER A 94 0.17 12.76 -7.49
CA SER A 94 0.93 12.20 -8.60
C SER A 94 0.74 13.10 -9.82
N GLY A 95 1.80 13.82 -10.21
CA GLY A 95 1.70 14.84 -11.24
C GLY A 95 0.72 15.96 -10.84
N ASN A 96 -0.37 16.11 -11.59
CA ASN A 96 -1.43 17.10 -11.35
C ASN A 96 -2.68 16.49 -10.67
N GLU A 97 -2.67 15.23 -10.31
CA GLU A 97 -3.81 14.53 -9.73
C GLU A 97 -3.66 14.39 -8.21
N GLN A 98 -4.78 14.63 -7.50
CA GLN A 98 -4.90 14.33 -6.06
C GLN A 98 -5.84 13.15 -5.88
N LYS A 99 -5.40 12.13 -5.15
CA LYS A 99 -6.21 10.97 -4.77
C LYS A 99 -6.38 10.95 -3.25
N ILE A 100 -7.63 11.08 -2.78
CA ILE A 100 -7.95 10.95 -1.36
C ILE A 100 -7.81 9.48 -0.96
N LEU A 101 -7.04 9.22 0.09
CA LEU A 101 -6.78 7.90 0.65
C LEU A 101 -7.66 7.63 1.87
N LEU A 102 -7.80 8.61 2.75
CA LEU A 102 -8.65 8.56 3.93
C LEU A 102 -9.17 9.96 4.22
N SER A 103 -10.44 10.07 4.56
CA SER A 103 -11.02 11.32 5.04
C SER A 103 -11.92 11.09 6.23
N SER A 104 -11.98 12.08 7.12
CA SER A 104 -12.85 12.13 8.28
C SER A 104 -13.33 13.55 8.53
N GLY A 105 -14.39 13.70 9.29
CA GLY A 105 -14.89 15.02 9.71
C GLY A 105 -16.03 14.88 10.69
N ALA A 106 -16.23 15.93 11.49
CA ALA A 106 -17.33 16.06 12.42
C ALA A 106 -17.72 17.52 12.62
N ALA A 107 -18.95 17.75 13.07
CA ALA A 107 -19.44 19.04 13.48
C ALA A 107 -20.16 18.94 14.81
N ASP A 108 -19.82 19.80 15.76
CA ASP A 108 -20.52 19.97 17.02
C ASP A 108 -21.61 21.05 16.88
N LYS A 109 -22.86 20.61 16.92
CA LYS A 109 -24.04 21.51 16.85
C LYS A 109 -24.34 22.18 18.19
N THR A 110 -23.70 21.76 19.26
CA THR A 110 -23.92 22.34 20.60
C THR A 110 -23.02 23.52 20.89
N GLY A 111 -21.92 23.66 20.14
CA GLY A 111 -20.95 24.74 20.31
C GLY A 111 -20.05 24.58 21.53
N THR A 112 -19.94 23.36 22.08
CA THR A 112 -19.08 23.08 23.24
C THR A 112 -17.63 22.81 22.88
N GLY A 113 -17.38 22.60 21.58
CA GLY A 113 -16.06 22.25 21.03
C GLY A 113 -15.84 20.76 20.83
N LEU A 114 -15.00 20.43 19.88
CA LEU A 114 -14.58 19.08 19.53
C LEU A 114 -13.14 18.84 19.97
N ASP A 115 -12.88 17.73 20.67
CA ASP A 115 -11.53 17.20 20.78
C ASP A 115 -11.24 16.39 19.52
N ILE A 116 -10.36 16.92 18.68
CA ILE A 116 -9.99 16.31 17.40
C ILE A 116 -8.61 15.65 17.46
N SER A 117 -7.95 15.71 18.61
CA SER A 117 -6.68 15.00 18.83
C SER A 117 -6.91 13.49 18.95
N GLY A 118 -5.93 12.70 18.53
CA GLY A 118 -5.97 11.24 18.61
C GLY A 118 -6.09 10.54 17.26
N PRO A 119 -6.67 9.31 17.23
CA PRO A 119 -6.67 8.46 16.06
C PRO A 119 -7.47 9.04 14.89
N MET A 120 -6.82 9.13 13.72
CA MET A 120 -7.41 9.66 12.48
C MET A 120 -8.23 8.62 11.69
N GLY A 121 -8.34 7.39 12.22
CA GLY A 121 -9.11 6.31 11.60
C GLY A 121 -8.29 5.42 10.68
N LYS A 122 -8.96 4.43 10.10
CA LYS A 122 -8.36 3.48 9.14
C LYS A 122 -9.34 3.09 8.05
N ILE A 123 -8.79 2.69 6.91
CA ILE A 123 -9.53 2.09 5.81
C ILE A 123 -8.77 0.85 5.31
N ALA A 124 -9.48 -0.14 4.79
CA ALA A 124 -8.93 -1.33 4.17
C ALA A 124 -9.59 -1.57 2.82
N GLY A 125 -8.83 -2.04 1.85
CA GLY A 125 -9.28 -2.30 0.48
C GLY A 125 -8.18 -2.02 -0.53
N ASP A 126 -8.57 -1.87 -1.80
CA ASP A 126 -7.67 -1.48 -2.88
C ASP A 126 -7.57 0.06 -2.95
N ILE A 127 -6.86 0.65 -2.00
CA ILE A 127 -6.76 2.11 -1.84
C ILE A 127 -5.58 2.65 -2.65
N ILE A 128 -4.45 1.93 -2.59
CA ILE A 128 -3.17 2.31 -3.19
C ILE A 128 -2.69 1.11 -4.00
N SER A 129 -2.49 1.27 -5.31
CA SER A 129 -1.82 0.23 -6.09
C SER A 129 -0.31 0.24 -5.78
N ARG A 130 0.36 -0.91 -5.86
CA ARG A 130 1.82 -1.00 -5.67
C ARG A 130 2.60 -0.07 -6.60
N ALA A 131 2.08 0.19 -7.79
CA ALA A 131 2.67 1.14 -8.74
C ALA A 131 2.63 2.60 -8.26
N GLN A 132 1.79 2.92 -7.27
CA GLN A 132 1.64 4.28 -6.72
C GLN A 132 2.45 4.49 -5.43
N ILE A 133 3.06 3.45 -4.87
CA ILE A 133 3.85 3.57 -3.62
C ILE A 133 5.06 4.48 -3.78
N GLU A 134 5.75 4.42 -4.91
CA GLU A 134 6.89 5.30 -5.19
C GLU A 134 6.45 6.77 -5.26
N ASP A 135 5.26 7.04 -5.81
CA ASP A 135 4.67 8.38 -5.83
C ASP A 135 4.36 8.88 -4.42
N LEU A 136 3.91 7.99 -3.51
CA LEU A 136 3.62 8.34 -2.13
C LEU A 136 4.84 8.78 -1.32
N GLN A 137 6.04 8.29 -1.64
CA GLN A 137 7.25 8.66 -0.91
C GLN A 137 7.53 10.16 -0.94
N ASN A 138 7.10 10.84 -2.01
CA ASN A 138 7.29 12.28 -2.19
C ASN A 138 5.97 13.06 -2.26
N GLY A 139 4.84 12.36 -2.29
CA GLY A 139 3.53 12.94 -2.57
C GLY A 139 2.43 12.60 -1.57
N LEU A 140 2.74 12.10 -0.36
CA LEU A 140 1.76 11.88 0.69
C LEU A 140 1.58 13.15 1.53
N PHE A 141 0.34 13.61 1.63
CA PHE A 141 -0.01 14.83 2.36
C PHE A 141 -1.16 14.59 3.34
N PHE A 142 -1.20 15.44 4.36
CA PHE A 142 -2.32 15.59 5.27
C PHE A 142 -2.85 17.02 5.22
N GLU A 143 -4.16 17.17 5.17
CA GLU A 143 -4.86 18.45 5.27
C GLU A 143 -5.89 18.37 6.37
N LEU A 144 -5.95 19.39 7.22
CA LEU A 144 -6.97 19.60 8.23
C LEU A 144 -7.57 21.00 8.03
N LYS A 145 -8.89 21.07 7.89
CA LYS A 145 -9.67 22.31 7.92
C LYS A 145 -10.51 22.32 9.17
N THR A 146 -10.52 23.45 9.88
CA THR A 146 -11.29 23.62 11.10
C THR A 146 -12.12 24.90 11.05
N THR A 147 -13.25 24.89 11.75
CA THR A 147 -14.05 26.09 12.01
C THR A 147 -14.17 26.23 13.52
N GLY A 148 -13.79 27.37 14.07
CA GLY A 148 -13.90 27.70 15.49
C GLY A 148 -15.31 28.16 15.88
N VAL A 149 -15.58 28.24 17.18
CA VAL A 149 -16.88 28.74 17.75
C VAL A 149 -17.22 30.14 17.28
N ASN A 150 -16.23 30.97 16.97
CA ASN A 150 -16.40 32.35 16.45
C ASN A 150 -16.61 32.40 14.93
N GLY A 151 -16.61 31.21 14.24
CA GLY A 151 -16.74 31.10 12.79
C GLY A 151 -15.43 31.29 12.03
N GLU A 152 -14.29 31.46 12.72
CA GLU A 152 -12.99 31.50 12.06
C GLU A 152 -12.65 30.14 11.42
N GLN A 153 -12.08 30.18 10.22
CA GLN A 153 -11.65 29.00 9.50
C GLN A 153 -10.13 28.97 9.41
N HIS A 154 -9.57 27.80 9.72
CA HIS A 154 -8.14 27.54 9.59
C HIS A 154 -7.91 26.33 8.68
N GLN A 155 -6.81 26.37 7.95
CA GLN A 155 -6.37 25.26 7.11
C GLN A 155 -4.91 24.96 7.44
N TYR A 156 -4.67 23.71 7.82
CA TYR A 156 -3.34 23.15 8.11
C TYR A 156 -3.02 22.12 7.05
N GLN A 157 -1.88 22.24 6.43
CA GLN A 157 -1.41 21.29 5.42
C GLN A 157 0.04 20.92 5.71
N MET A 158 0.38 19.63 5.53
CA MET A 158 1.76 19.16 5.67
C MET A 158 2.03 18.00 4.73
N GLN A 159 3.27 17.92 4.29
CA GLN A 159 3.80 16.72 3.64
C GLN A 159 4.20 15.71 4.71
N LEU A 160 3.87 14.43 4.46
CA LEU A 160 4.20 13.32 5.35
C LEU A 160 5.41 12.57 4.81
N THR A 161 6.33 12.22 5.70
CA THR A 161 7.50 11.41 5.36
C THR A 161 7.16 9.95 5.50
N LEU A 162 7.25 9.20 4.40
CA LEU A 162 7.01 7.77 4.33
C LEU A 162 8.33 7.00 4.45
N THR A 163 8.36 5.98 5.31
CA THR A 163 9.53 5.11 5.53
C THR A 163 9.11 3.65 5.46
N GLN A 164 9.77 2.85 4.63
CA GLN A 164 9.56 1.40 4.60
C GLN A 164 10.15 0.76 5.86
N VAL A 165 9.31 0.03 6.61
CA VAL A 165 9.68 -0.63 7.87
C VAL A 165 10.05 -2.09 7.66
N THR A 166 9.24 -2.82 6.89
CA THR A 166 9.45 -4.25 6.63
C THR A 166 9.20 -4.57 5.16
N LYS A 167 10.10 -5.38 4.60
CA LYS A 167 9.90 -6.08 3.35
C LYS A 167 10.25 -7.54 3.62
N HIS A 168 9.25 -8.42 3.61
CA HIS A 168 9.46 -9.85 3.74
C HIS A 168 9.42 -10.47 2.36
N ASP A 169 10.58 -10.84 1.84
CA ASP A 169 10.68 -11.63 0.61
C ASP A 169 10.48 -13.11 1.00
N THR A 170 9.41 -13.73 0.53
CA THR A 170 9.25 -15.19 0.61
C THR A 170 10.23 -15.83 -0.35
N ASN A 171 11.25 -16.49 0.21
CA ASN A 171 12.11 -17.41 -0.55
C ASN A 171 11.38 -18.71 -0.87
#